data_f1320d079d643b11e4db3e08fbc25938
#
_entry.id   f1320d079d643b11e4db3e08fbc25938
#
_cell.length_a   1.000
_cell.length_b   1.000
_cell.length_c   1.000
_cell.angle_alpha   90.00
_cell.angle_beta   90.00
_cell.angle_gamma   90.00
#
_symmetry.space_group_name_H-M   'P 1'
#
loop_
_entity.id
_entity.type
_entity.pdbx_description
1 polymer ?
#
loop_
_entity_poly.entity_id
_entity_poly.type
_entity_poly.pdbx_seq_one_letter_code
_entity_poly.pdbx_strand_id
1 'polypeptide(L)'
;MSDYSFPQADNLEFIYQIFTDFPEEGLSRYSFGQKYNISDRQGAYYLNALCFIELAEKNGKNVYLSNRGKAIKLLDEPFRKKVFQLAIFENQFICDTYHMCKNKEKNEQKEIIGILIEGTYGISDEATKARRTRTLVSWYRWFSQQEFRIEEKYNE
;
A
#
# COMPACT_ATOMS: atom_id res chain seq x y z
N MET A 1 -8.14 7.96 -11.12
CA MET A 1 -8.45 7.41 -9.77
C MET A 1 -8.71 5.92 -9.90
N SER A 2 -8.16 5.11 -9.01
CA SER A 2 -8.38 3.67 -9.02
C SER A 2 -9.84 3.36 -8.68
N ASP A 3 -10.45 2.40 -9.39
CA ASP A 3 -11.81 1.93 -9.10
C ASP A 3 -11.87 1.03 -7.86
N TYR A 4 -10.71 0.74 -7.28
CA TYR A 4 -10.61 -0.13 -6.12
C TYR A 4 -10.86 0.65 -4.83
N SER A 5 -11.44 -0.02 -3.85
CA SER A 5 -11.70 0.59 -2.56
C SER A 5 -10.39 0.97 -1.86
N PHE A 6 -10.48 1.99 -1.00
CA PHE A 6 -9.34 2.46 -0.23
C PHE A 6 -8.68 1.29 0.55
N PRO A 7 -7.34 1.22 0.59
CA PRO A 7 -6.67 0.06 1.18
C PRO A 7 -6.91 -0.07 2.68
N GLN A 8 -7.01 -1.30 3.14
CA GLN A 8 -7.18 -1.65 4.55
C GLN A 8 -6.08 -2.58 5.06
N ALA A 9 -5.07 -2.85 4.23
CA ALA A 9 -3.92 -3.67 4.62
C ALA A 9 -2.83 -2.76 5.20
N ASP A 10 -2.59 -2.86 6.49
CA ASP A 10 -1.70 -1.94 7.21
C ASP A 10 -0.22 -2.23 6.99
N ASN A 11 0.15 -3.49 6.76
CA ASN A 11 1.54 -3.93 6.72
C ASN A 11 2.11 -3.82 5.30
N LEU A 12 2.69 -2.67 4.99
CA LEU A 12 3.23 -2.39 3.65
C LEU A 12 4.46 -3.25 3.32
N GLU A 13 5.27 -3.62 4.31
CA GLU A 13 6.39 -4.54 4.10
C GLU A 13 5.88 -5.90 3.63
N PHE A 14 4.79 -6.40 4.21
CA PHE A 14 4.18 -7.66 3.79
C PHE A 14 3.56 -7.52 2.38
N ILE A 15 2.94 -6.39 2.07
CA ILE A 15 2.44 -6.12 0.71
C ILE A 15 3.59 -6.19 -0.30
N TYR A 16 4.73 -5.61 0.04
CA TYR A 16 5.92 -5.66 -0.82
C TYR A 16 6.43 -7.08 -1.02
N GLN A 17 6.47 -7.90 0.05
CA GLN A 17 6.88 -9.31 -0.03
C GLN A 17 5.93 -10.11 -0.93
N ILE A 18 4.62 -9.92 -0.77
CA ILE A 18 3.62 -10.56 -1.61
C ILE A 18 3.85 -10.19 -3.08
N PHE A 19 4.11 -8.91 -3.32
CA PHE A 19 4.38 -8.41 -4.67
C PHE A 19 5.61 -9.10 -5.29
N THR A 20 6.70 -9.21 -4.54
CA THR A 20 7.93 -9.84 -5.04
C THR A 20 7.78 -11.34 -5.32
N ASP A 21 6.91 -12.01 -4.57
CA ASP A 21 6.66 -13.46 -4.67
C ASP A 21 5.41 -13.79 -5.48
N PHE A 22 4.79 -12.82 -6.13
CA PHE A 22 3.49 -12.98 -6.76
C PHE A 22 3.56 -14.02 -7.90
N PRO A 23 2.71 -15.07 -7.87
CA PRO A 23 2.76 -16.13 -8.89
C PRO A 23 2.15 -15.68 -10.22
N GLU A 24 2.68 -16.24 -11.32
CA GLU A 24 2.16 -15.95 -12.66
C GLU A 24 0.71 -16.41 -12.85
N GLU A 25 0.32 -17.48 -12.19
CA GLU A 25 -1.04 -18.01 -12.25
C GLU A 25 -2.05 -17.16 -11.49
N GLY A 26 -1.59 -16.13 -10.79
CA GLY A 26 -2.46 -15.25 -10.03
C GLY A 26 -2.86 -15.82 -8.67
N LEU A 27 -3.59 -15.02 -7.91
CA LEU A 27 -4.07 -15.40 -6.57
C LEU A 27 -5.52 -14.99 -6.42
N SER A 28 -6.36 -15.89 -5.89
CA SER A 28 -7.67 -15.53 -5.34
C SER A 28 -7.51 -15.26 -3.84
N ARG A 29 -8.52 -14.62 -3.23
CA ARG A 29 -8.50 -14.43 -1.76
C ARG A 29 -8.36 -15.76 -1.03
N TYR A 30 -8.96 -16.82 -1.57
CA TYR A 30 -8.88 -18.17 -1.01
C TYR A 30 -7.48 -18.74 -1.13
N SER A 31 -6.90 -18.76 -2.34
CA SER A 31 -5.55 -19.30 -2.54
C SER A 31 -4.50 -18.49 -1.81
N PHE A 32 -4.69 -17.17 -1.71
CA PHE A 32 -3.84 -16.29 -0.92
C PHE A 32 -3.89 -16.67 0.56
N GLY A 33 -5.11 -16.83 1.10
CA GLY A 33 -5.30 -17.22 2.49
C GLY A 33 -4.66 -18.56 2.83
N GLN A 34 -4.76 -19.52 1.93
CA GLN A 34 -4.12 -20.84 2.06
C GLN A 34 -2.58 -20.69 2.06
N LYS A 35 -2.04 -19.94 1.11
CA LYS A 35 -0.58 -19.78 0.96
C LYS A 35 0.07 -19.11 2.17
N TYR A 36 -0.57 -18.08 2.73
CA TYR A 36 -0.01 -17.28 3.81
C TYR A 36 -0.64 -17.58 5.18
N ASN A 37 -1.54 -18.55 5.26
CA ASN A 37 -2.21 -18.96 6.49
C ASN A 37 -2.94 -17.80 7.18
N ILE A 38 -3.74 -17.07 6.41
CA ILE A 38 -4.59 -15.98 6.88
C ILE A 38 -6.02 -16.18 6.37
N SER A 39 -6.97 -15.43 6.94
CA SER A 39 -8.36 -15.51 6.51
C SER A 39 -8.56 -15.01 5.09
N ASP A 40 -9.63 -15.46 4.41
CA ASP A 40 -10.01 -14.97 3.08
C ASP A 40 -10.23 -13.46 3.09
N ARG A 41 -10.78 -12.93 4.18
CA ARG A 41 -11.02 -11.49 4.35
C ARG A 41 -9.71 -10.71 4.35
N GLN A 42 -8.71 -11.17 5.10
CA GLN A 42 -7.39 -10.54 5.11
C GLN A 42 -6.70 -10.67 3.75
N GLY A 43 -6.81 -11.85 3.12
CA GLY A 43 -6.29 -12.05 1.76
C GLY A 43 -6.88 -11.06 0.78
N ALA A 44 -8.19 -10.81 0.87
CA ALA A 44 -8.86 -9.82 0.03
C ALA A 44 -8.30 -8.41 0.27
N TYR A 45 -8.00 -8.04 1.51
CA TYR A 45 -7.44 -6.74 1.84
C TYR A 45 -6.07 -6.53 1.19
N TYR A 46 -5.19 -7.52 1.26
CA TYR A 46 -3.85 -7.45 0.67
C TYR A 46 -3.89 -7.39 -0.85
N LEU A 47 -4.71 -8.24 -1.47
CA LEU A 47 -4.86 -8.24 -2.93
C LEU A 47 -5.47 -6.92 -3.41
N ASN A 48 -6.44 -6.39 -2.68
CA ASN A 48 -7.07 -5.11 -3.00
C ASN A 48 -6.07 -3.96 -2.89
N ALA A 49 -5.16 -4.00 -1.92
CA ALA A 49 -4.13 -2.98 -1.78
C ALA A 49 -3.20 -2.94 -3.01
N LEU A 50 -2.80 -4.10 -3.53
CA LEU A 50 -2.00 -4.17 -4.76
C LEU A 50 -2.75 -3.63 -5.97
N CYS A 51 -4.05 -3.89 -6.05
CA CYS A 51 -4.90 -3.34 -7.12
C CYS A 51 -5.04 -1.81 -6.97
N PHE A 52 -5.21 -1.34 -5.74
CA PHE A 52 -5.35 0.10 -5.47
C PHE A 52 -4.13 0.89 -5.96
N ILE A 53 -2.92 0.36 -5.75
CA ILE A 53 -1.68 1.00 -6.22
C ILE A 53 -1.35 0.65 -7.68
N GLU A 54 -2.26 -0.03 -8.37
CA GLU A 54 -2.19 -0.35 -9.80
C GLU A 54 -1.02 -1.26 -10.20
N LEU A 55 -0.52 -2.05 -9.26
CA LEU A 55 0.48 -3.09 -9.55
C LEU A 55 -0.15 -4.44 -9.81
N ALA A 56 -1.45 -4.58 -9.59
CA ALA A 56 -2.21 -5.79 -9.87
C ALA A 56 -3.57 -5.44 -10.46
N GLU A 57 -4.19 -6.42 -11.08
CA GLU A 57 -5.50 -6.30 -11.74
C GLU A 57 -6.35 -7.51 -11.41
N LYS A 58 -7.65 -7.26 -11.21
CA LYS A 58 -8.62 -8.32 -10.96
C LYS A 58 -9.17 -8.85 -12.28
N ASN A 59 -9.20 -10.19 -12.41
CA ASN A 59 -9.84 -10.85 -13.53
C ASN A 59 -10.65 -12.02 -12.97
N GLY A 60 -11.96 -11.83 -12.87
CA GLY A 60 -12.84 -12.79 -12.21
C GLY A 60 -12.55 -12.88 -10.72
N LYS A 61 -12.28 -14.08 -10.24
CA LYS A 61 -11.95 -14.33 -8.83
C LYS A 61 -10.46 -14.21 -8.53
N ASN A 62 -9.64 -14.10 -9.57
CA ASN A 62 -8.19 -14.06 -9.43
C ASN A 62 -7.65 -12.64 -9.62
N VAL A 63 -6.52 -12.41 -8.99
CA VAL A 63 -5.73 -11.18 -9.13
C VAL A 63 -4.40 -11.55 -9.77
N TYR A 64 -3.99 -10.77 -10.76
CA TYR A 64 -2.72 -10.95 -11.49
C TYR A 64 -1.92 -9.67 -11.42
N LEU A 65 -0.62 -9.74 -11.49
CA LEU A 65 0.18 -8.52 -11.62
C LEU A 65 -0.19 -7.82 -12.94
N SER A 66 -0.30 -6.50 -12.89
CA SER A 66 -0.45 -5.67 -14.08
C SER A 66 0.85 -5.70 -14.88
N ASN A 67 0.84 -5.21 -16.12
CA ASN A 67 2.06 -5.08 -16.91
C ASN A 67 3.11 -4.25 -16.17
N ARG A 68 2.66 -3.18 -15.52
CA ARG A 68 3.51 -2.33 -14.69
C ARG A 68 4.08 -3.11 -13.50
N GLY A 69 3.24 -3.87 -12.80
CA GLY A 69 3.68 -4.70 -11.69
C GLY A 69 4.71 -5.72 -12.12
N LYS A 70 4.51 -6.39 -13.25
CA LYS A 70 5.46 -7.35 -13.80
C LYS A 70 6.82 -6.70 -14.11
N ALA A 71 6.80 -5.51 -14.70
CA ALA A 71 8.02 -4.79 -15.03
C ALA A 71 8.82 -4.41 -13.78
N ILE A 72 8.13 -3.92 -12.75
CA ILE A 72 8.78 -3.53 -11.49
C ILE A 72 9.34 -4.77 -10.77
N LYS A 73 8.59 -5.87 -10.78
CA LYS A 73 9.02 -7.12 -10.14
C LYS A 73 10.35 -7.62 -10.71
N LEU A 74 10.63 -7.38 -11.98
CA LEU A 74 11.88 -7.83 -12.65
C LEU A 74 13.09 -7.01 -12.25
N LEU A 75 12.92 -5.87 -11.59
CA LEU A 75 14.04 -5.06 -11.14
C LEU A 75 14.76 -5.72 -9.97
N ASP A 76 16.06 -5.43 -9.84
CA ASP A 76 16.85 -5.88 -8.70
C ASP A 76 16.76 -4.91 -7.53
N GLU A 77 17.02 -5.42 -6.33
CA GLU A 77 17.15 -4.56 -5.16
C GLU A 77 18.46 -3.74 -5.24
N PRO A 78 18.48 -2.50 -4.75
CA PRO A 78 17.41 -1.79 -4.04
C PRO A 78 16.40 -1.06 -4.94
N PHE A 79 16.60 -1.09 -6.25
CA PHE A 79 15.76 -0.35 -7.20
C PHE A 79 14.30 -0.80 -7.16
N ARG A 80 14.05 -2.10 -7.05
CA ARG A 80 12.69 -2.62 -7.03
C ARG A 80 11.87 -1.98 -5.90
N LYS A 81 12.41 -1.94 -4.70
CA LYS A 81 11.70 -1.36 -3.55
C LYS A 81 11.47 0.14 -3.73
N LYS A 82 12.46 0.85 -4.27
CA LYS A 82 12.34 2.28 -4.54
C LYS A 82 11.26 2.56 -5.59
N VAL A 83 11.24 1.80 -6.67
CA VAL A 83 10.24 1.98 -7.74
C VAL A 83 8.85 1.58 -7.25
N PHE A 84 8.76 0.55 -6.42
CA PHE A 84 7.51 0.18 -5.74
C PHE A 84 6.97 1.37 -4.92
N GLN A 85 7.80 2.02 -4.15
CA GLN A 85 7.43 3.20 -3.36
C GLN A 85 6.98 4.36 -4.25
N LEU A 86 7.72 4.63 -5.33
CA LEU A 86 7.34 5.67 -6.29
C LEU A 86 6.01 5.38 -6.96
N ALA A 87 5.71 4.10 -7.22
CA ALA A 87 4.42 3.70 -7.78
C ALA A 87 3.26 4.04 -6.83
N ILE A 88 3.46 3.87 -5.53
CA ILE A 88 2.45 4.26 -4.53
C ILE A 88 2.26 5.78 -4.55
N PHE A 89 3.35 6.55 -4.65
CA PHE A 89 3.31 8.01 -4.66
C PHE A 89 2.69 8.61 -5.93
N GLU A 90 2.42 7.81 -6.96
CA GLU A 90 1.62 8.28 -8.09
C GLU A 90 0.16 8.54 -7.71
N ASN A 91 -0.30 7.93 -6.62
CA ASN A 91 -1.57 8.33 -6.03
C ASN A 91 -1.37 9.69 -5.36
N GLN A 92 -1.98 10.74 -5.91
CA GLN A 92 -1.77 12.12 -5.49
C GLN A 92 -2.16 12.33 -4.03
N PHE A 93 -3.26 11.72 -3.59
CA PHE A 93 -3.72 11.83 -2.21
C PHE A 93 -2.68 11.26 -1.24
N ILE A 94 -2.14 10.08 -1.52
CA ILE A 94 -1.13 9.45 -0.67
C ILE A 94 0.14 10.29 -0.64
N CYS A 95 0.60 10.75 -1.80
CA CYS A 95 1.80 11.57 -1.91
C CYS A 95 1.69 12.87 -1.12
N ASP A 96 0.62 13.63 -1.34
CA ASP A 96 0.40 14.91 -0.69
C ASP A 96 0.25 14.75 0.81
N THR A 97 -0.54 13.77 1.23
CA THR A 97 -0.80 13.53 2.66
C THR A 97 0.47 13.09 3.38
N TYR A 98 1.29 12.27 2.73
CA TYR A 98 2.59 11.87 3.28
C TYR A 98 3.47 13.09 3.54
N HIS A 99 3.60 13.98 2.57
CA HIS A 99 4.43 15.18 2.72
C HIS A 99 3.90 16.12 3.80
N MET A 100 2.58 16.19 3.97
CA MET A 100 1.98 16.98 5.04
C MET A 100 2.22 16.35 6.43
N CYS A 101 2.32 15.03 6.49
CA CYS A 101 2.50 14.29 7.75
C CYS A 101 3.96 14.07 8.12
N LYS A 102 4.86 14.24 7.18
CA LYS A 102 6.29 14.00 7.38
C LYS A 102 6.81 14.87 8.52
N ASN A 103 7.55 14.26 9.44
CA ASN A 103 8.11 14.90 10.64
C ASN A 103 7.08 15.35 11.68
N LYS A 104 5.82 14.91 11.56
CA LYS A 104 4.78 15.16 12.55
C LYS A 104 4.67 13.97 13.51
N GLU A 105 4.18 14.21 14.72
CA GLU A 105 3.88 13.14 15.66
C GLU A 105 2.67 12.34 15.21
N LYS A 106 2.58 11.10 15.69
CA LYS A 106 1.54 10.15 15.29
C LYS A 106 0.12 10.71 15.47
N ASN A 107 -0.15 11.39 16.58
CA ASN A 107 -1.47 11.96 16.85
C ASN A 107 -1.82 13.09 15.88
N GLU A 108 -0.86 13.94 15.54
CA GLU A 108 -1.03 14.99 14.53
C GLU A 108 -1.27 14.38 13.16
N GLN A 109 -0.53 13.32 12.80
CA GLN A 109 -0.72 12.61 11.53
C GLN A 109 -2.14 12.08 11.42
N LYS A 110 -2.65 11.45 12.48
CA LYS A 110 -4.02 10.90 12.51
C LYS A 110 -5.05 12.00 12.30
N GLU A 111 -4.87 13.14 12.92
CA GLU A 111 -5.78 14.28 12.78
C GLU A 111 -5.79 14.81 11.35
N ILE A 112 -4.61 15.06 10.79
CA ILE A 112 -4.46 15.55 9.41
C ILE A 112 -5.10 14.58 8.42
N ILE A 113 -4.76 13.30 8.52
CA ILE A 113 -5.25 12.27 7.61
C ILE A 113 -6.77 12.13 7.72
N GLY A 114 -7.30 12.14 8.94
CA GLY A 114 -8.74 12.04 9.17
C GLY A 114 -9.52 13.17 8.51
N ILE A 115 -9.05 14.40 8.66
CA ILE A 115 -9.65 15.58 8.03
C ILE A 115 -9.62 15.45 6.51
N LEU A 116 -8.48 15.03 5.95
CA LEU A 116 -8.31 14.91 4.50
C LEU A 116 -9.13 13.77 3.90
N ILE A 117 -9.27 12.66 4.62
CA ILE A 117 -10.13 11.53 4.18
C ILE A 117 -11.58 12.00 4.12
N GLU A 118 -12.04 12.69 5.15
CA GLU A 118 -13.41 13.21 5.18
C GLU A 118 -13.64 14.20 4.04
N GLY A 119 -12.72 15.15 3.84
CA GLY A 119 -12.86 16.18 2.82
C GLY A 119 -12.73 15.67 1.40
N THR A 120 -11.84 14.71 1.16
CA THR A 120 -11.54 14.20 -0.19
C THR A 120 -12.50 13.09 -0.62
N TYR A 121 -12.84 12.18 0.29
CA TYR A 121 -13.63 10.99 -0.02
C TYR A 121 -15.05 11.04 0.54
N GLY A 122 -15.41 12.07 1.29
CA GLY A 122 -16.73 12.21 1.87
C GLY A 122 -17.04 11.16 2.94
N ILE A 123 -16.02 10.60 3.57
CA ILE A 123 -16.17 9.55 4.58
C ILE A 123 -16.29 10.20 5.95
N SER A 124 -17.51 10.20 6.51
CA SER A 124 -17.79 10.78 7.83
C SER A 124 -17.98 9.75 8.93
N ASP A 125 -18.16 8.47 8.58
CA ASP A 125 -18.27 7.39 9.56
C ASP A 125 -16.95 7.27 10.34
N GLU A 126 -17.03 7.44 11.66
CA GLU A 126 -15.83 7.49 12.52
C GLU A 126 -15.03 6.17 12.49
N ALA A 127 -15.71 5.03 12.51
CA ALA A 127 -15.04 3.74 12.50
C ALA A 127 -14.29 3.50 11.17
N THR A 128 -14.92 3.81 10.05
CA THR A 128 -14.31 3.67 8.72
C THR A 128 -13.15 4.64 8.55
N LYS A 129 -13.33 5.89 8.95
CA LYS A 129 -12.29 6.92 8.90
C LYS A 129 -11.08 6.52 9.74
N ALA A 130 -11.31 6.01 10.96
CA ALA A 130 -10.24 5.58 11.86
C ALA A 130 -9.43 4.42 11.26
N ARG A 131 -10.08 3.44 10.64
CA ARG A 131 -9.39 2.29 10.02
C ARG A 131 -8.50 2.74 8.86
N ARG A 132 -9.02 3.58 7.97
CA ARG A 132 -8.27 4.09 6.82
C ARG A 132 -7.12 4.99 7.24
N THR A 133 -7.34 5.81 8.26
CA THR A 133 -6.30 6.63 8.85
C THR A 133 -5.16 5.77 9.38
N ARG A 134 -5.48 4.71 10.10
CA ARG A 134 -4.49 3.79 10.66
C ARG A 134 -3.65 3.14 9.55
N THR A 135 -4.28 2.74 8.46
CA THR A 135 -3.58 2.16 7.30
C THR A 135 -2.54 3.15 6.75
N LEU A 136 -2.94 4.40 6.51
CA LEU A 136 -2.02 5.40 5.97
C LEU A 136 -0.91 5.78 6.95
N VAL A 137 -1.20 5.87 8.24
CA VAL A 137 -0.15 6.13 9.25
C VAL A 137 0.89 5.02 9.21
N SER A 138 0.45 3.76 9.10
CA SER A 138 1.35 2.61 9.00
C SER A 138 2.20 2.67 7.73
N TRP A 139 1.60 3.00 6.59
CA TRP A 139 2.32 3.15 5.31
C TRP A 139 3.34 4.29 5.38
N TYR A 140 2.98 5.43 5.96
CA TYR A 140 3.87 6.59 6.06
C TYR A 140 5.07 6.31 6.96
N ARG A 141 4.87 5.52 8.02
CA ARG A 141 5.97 5.05 8.85
C ARG A 141 6.96 4.22 8.03
N TRP A 142 6.43 3.32 7.19
CA TRP A 142 7.28 2.48 6.32
C TRP A 142 8.10 3.35 5.36
N PHE A 143 7.48 4.36 4.73
CA PHE A 143 8.18 5.29 3.84
C PHE A 143 9.29 6.02 4.58
N SER A 144 9.03 6.52 5.76
CA SER A 144 10.02 7.23 6.57
C SER A 144 11.20 6.34 6.92
N GLN A 145 10.95 5.08 7.23
CA GLN A 145 12.01 4.10 7.52
C GLN A 145 12.88 3.83 6.28
N GLN A 146 12.29 3.79 5.10
CA GLN A 146 13.04 3.58 3.86
C GLN A 146 13.93 4.79 3.54
N GLU A 147 13.40 6.01 3.68
CA GLU A 147 14.17 7.24 3.48
C GLU A 147 15.39 7.29 4.41
N PHE A 148 15.20 6.97 5.68
CA PHE A 148 16.28 6.93 6.65
C PHE A 148 17.38 5.95 6.24
N ARG A 149 17.00 4.74 5.81
CA ARG A 149 17.97 3.73 5.35
C ARG A 149 18.72 4.16 4.11
N ILE A 150 18.08 4.87 3.19
CA ILE A 150 18.73 5.40 1.98
C ILE A 150 19.74 6.46 2.39
N GLU A 151 19.39 7.37 3.28
CA GLU A 151 20.30 8.43 3.76
C GLU A 151 21.52 7.84 4.46
N GLU A 152 21.35 6.86 5.33
CA GLU A 152 22.46 6.16 5.99
C GLU A 152 23.41 5.55 4.97
N LYS A 153 22.87 4.92 3.95
CA LYS A 153 23.67 4.24 2.92
C LYS A 153 24.50 5.21 2.09
N TYR A 154 23.99 6.42 1.84
CA TYR A 154 24.72 7.44 1.09
C TYR A 154 25.71 8.23 1.93
N ASN A 155 25.58 8.20 3.25
CA ASN A 155 26.47 8.93 4.17
C ASN A 155 27.65 8.06 4.65
N GLU A 156 27.69 6.80 4.29
CA GLU A 156 28.85 5.92 4.48
C GLU A 156 29.87 6.17 3.34
#